data_a720c0ab8714ccfbc4fb8cb81fb9f394
#
_entry.id   a720c0ab8714ccfbc4fb8cb81fb9f394
#
_cell.length_a   1.000
_cell.length_b   1.000
_cell.length_c   1.000
_cell.angle_alpha   90.00
_cell.angle_beta   90.00
_cell.angle_gamma   90.00
#
_symmetry.space_group_name_H-M   'P 1'
#
loop_
_entity.id
_entity.type
_entity.pdbx_description
1 polymer ?
#
loop_
_entity_poly.entity_id
_entity_poly.type
_entity_poly.pdbx_seq_one_letter_code
_entity_poly.pdbx_strand_id
1 'polypeptide(L)'
;TDNGNYLFTDLQIAQGNSANWSYPTWPSHLDHILITNELFIDFQNLNSQVTVIRVDDYMNSWNHYENNVSDHRPVGLKLASDNTTLIAEAINTNNKVIRIVDILGREVTKNTTGMIFYIFETGKVEKIYTNTQYR
;
A
#
# COMPACT_ATOMS: atom_id res chain seq x y z
N THR A 1 -8.75 -23.43 6.86
CA THR A 1 -8.47 -22.18 6.15
C THR A 1 -9.81 -21.57 5.80
N ASP A 2 -10.10 -20.40 6.34
CA ASP A 2 -11.31 -19.64 6.02
C ASP A 2 -11.07 -18.90 4.69
N ASN A 3 -11.20 -19.64 3.59
CA ASN A 3 -10.99 -19.10 2.24
C ASN A 3 -12.02 -18.03 1.82
N GLY A 4 -13.02 -17.78 2.65
CA GLY A 4 -14.00 -16.71 2.41
C GLY A 4 -13.56 -15.34 2.89
N ASN A 5 -12.63 -15.29 3.87
CA ASN A 5 -12.24 -14.04 4.52
C ASN A 5 -10.76 -13.68 4.33
N TYR A 6 -9.90 -14.66 4.05
CA TYR A 6 -8.45 -14.48 3.96
C TYR A 6 -7.84 -15.23 2.77
N LEU A 7 -6.84 -14.64 2.14
CA LEU A 7 -6.09 -15.22 1.04
C LEU A 7 -4.60 -14.90 1.17
N PHE A 8 -3.73 -15.93 1.06
CA PHE A 8 -2.30 -15.74 0.83
C PHE A 8 -2.07 -15.43 -0.64
N THR A 9 -1.63 -14.22 -0.96
CA THR A 9 -1.45 -13.76 -2.34
C THR A 9 -0.35 -14.50 -3.07
N ASP A 10 0.64 -14.98 -2.34
CA ASP A 10 1.86 -15.63 -2.81
C ASP A 10 1.79 -17.17 -2.75
N LEU A 11 0.60 -17.76 -2.54
CA LEU A 11 0.42 -19.22 -2.46
C LEU A 11 0.99 -19.96 -3.68
N GLN A 12 0.81 -19.41 -4.88
CA GLN A 12 1.34 -20.02 -6.10
C GLN A 12 2.88 -19.99 -6.14
N ILE A 13 3.51 -18.97 -5.57
CA ILE A 13 4.97 -18.91 -5.44
C ILE A 13 5.43 -19.98 -4.45
N ALA A 14 4.77 -20.09 -3.29
CA ALA A 14 5.09 -21.09 -2.27
C ALA A 14 4.96 -22.54 -2.77
N GLN A 15 4.00 -22.82 -3.65
CA GLN A 15 3.78 -24.12 -4.27
C GLN A 15 4.62 -24.34 -5.53
N GLY A 16 5.34 -23.32 -5.98
CA GLY A 16 6.10 -23.33 -7.21
C GLY A 16 7.57 -23.76 -7.04
N ASN A 17 8.41 -23.26 -7.94
CA ASN A 17 9.83 -23.59 -7.97
C ASN A 17 10.59 -22.85 -6.86
N SER A 18 11.40 -23.58 -6.10
CA SER A 18 12.20 -23.06 -4.98
C SER A 18 13.19 -21.95 -5.37
N ALA A 19 13.58 -21.84 -6.64
CA ALA A 19 14.40 -20.73 -7.12
C ALA A 19 13.71 -19.34 -6.94
N ASN A 20 12.38 -19.33 -6.84
CA ASN A 20 11.57 -18.13 -6.65
C ASN A 20 11.14 -17.89 -5.19
N TRP A 21 11.64 -18.68 -4.26
CA TRP A 21 11.28 -18.54 -2.85
C TRP A 21 12.03 -17.40 -2.16
N SER A 22 11.44 -16.91 -1.08
CA SER A 22 11.98 -15.76 -0.35
C SER A 22 13.23 -16.08 0.47
N TYR A 23 13.45 -17.34 0.86
CA TYR A 23 14.60 -17.76 1.63
C TYR A 23 15.43 -18.80 0.84
N PRO A 24 16.38 -18.37 -0.02
CA PRO A 24 17.05 -19.26 -0.96
C PRO A 24 18.17 -20.10 -0.35
N THR A 25 18.84 -19.65 0.72
CA THR A 25 19.95 -20.38 1.37
C THR A 25 19.51 -21.70 1.93
N TRP A 26 18.32 -21.75 2.52
CA TRP A 26 17.62 -22.96 2.95
C TRP A 26 16.27 -22.99 2.25
N PRO A 27 16.18 -23.57 1.05
CA PRO A 27 15.05 -23.34 0.15
C PRO A 27 13.69 -23.45 0.84
N SER A 28 13.10 -22.30 1.15
CA SER A 28 11.82 -22.15 1.83
C SER A 28 11.15 -20.86 1.40
N HIS A 29 9.83 -20.86 1.33
CA HIS A 29 9.06 -19.62 1.18
C HIS A 29 8.47 -19.27 2.53
N LEU A 30 9.09 -18.30 3.21
CA LEU A 30 8.79 -17.97 4.60
C LEU A 30 8.00 -16.66 4.73
N ASP A 31 8.18 -15.75 3.76
CA ASP A 31 7.58 -14.43 3.77
C ASP A 31 6.29 -14.46 2.97
N HIS A 32 5.18 -14.16 3.62
CA HIS A 32 3.84 -14.25 3.06
C HIS A 32 3.10 -12.93 3.17
N ILE A 33 2.23 -12.65 2.18
CA ILE A 33 1.29 -11.55 2.23
C ILE A 33 -0.13 -12.12 2.29
N LEU A 34 -0.78 -11.89 3.43
CA LEU A 34 -2.17 -12.23 3.67
C LEU A 34 -3.05 -11.01 3.43
N ILE A 35 -4.09 -11.18 2.61
CA ILE A 35 -5.10 -10.15 2.37
C ILE A 35 -6.47 -10.62 2.86
N THR A 36 -7.34 -9.66 3.16
CA THR A 36 -8.73 -9.88 3.50
C THR A 36 -9.63 -9.75 2.27
N ASN A 37 -10.87 -10.18 2.39
CA ASN A 37 -11.82 -10.26 1.28
C ASN A 37 -12.12 -8.91 0.62
N GLU A 38 -11.91 -7.79 1.30
CA GLU A 38 -12.06 -6.45 0.73
C GLU A 38 -11.11 -6.19 -0.44
N LEU A 39 -9.95 -6.88 -0.47
CA LEU A 39 -8.94 -6.72 -1.51
C LEU A 39 -8.99 -7.81 -2.59
N PHE A 40 -9.90 -8.78 -2.49
CA PHE A 40 -9.94 -9.91 -3.43
C PHE A 40 -10.23 -9.48 -4.86
N ILE A 41 -11.11 -8.51 -5.06
CA ILE A 41 -11.45 -7.99 -6.40
C ILE A 41 -10.23 -7.30 -6.99
N ASP A 42 -9.56 -6.46 -6.22
CA ASP A 42 -8.34 -5.77 -6.65
C ASP A 42 -7.21 -6.76 -6.93
N PHE A 43 -7.08 -7.81 -6.12
CA PHE A 43 -6.07 -8.85 -6.32
C PHE A 43 -6.34 -9.71 -7.57
N GLN A 44 -7.59 -9.94 -7.93
CA GLN A 44 -8.00 -10.65 -9.16
C GLN A 44 -7.83 -9.81 -10.44
N ASN A 45 -7.58 -8.53 -10.32
CA ASN A 45 -7.30 -7.66 -11.46
C ASN A 45 -6.06 -8.13 -12.21
N LEU A 46 -6.12 -8.18 -13.54
CA LEU A 46 -5.01 -8.66 -14.40
C LEU A 46 -3.73 -7.82 -14.28
N ASN A 47 -3.83 -6.59 -13.77
CA ASN A 47 -2.70 -5.70 -13.53
C ASN A 47 -2.13 -5.82 -12.11
N SER A 48 -2.77 -6.61 -11.24
CA SER A 48 -2.25 -6.95 -9.92
C SER A 48 -1.19 -8.05 -10.04
N GLN A 49 -0.18 -7.97 -9.20
CA GLN A 49 0.95 -8.88 -9.25
C GLN A 49 1.54 -9.10 -7.86
N VAL A 50 1.85 -10.35 -7.57
CA VAL A 50 2.71 -10.72 -6.45
C VAL A 50 4.02 -11.29 -6.97
N THR A 51 5.14 -10.93 -6.33
CA THR A 51 6.46 -11.39 -6.76
C THR A 51 7.45 -11.39 -5.59
N VAL A 52 8.43 -12.28 -5.66
CA VAL A 52 9.64 -12.17 -4.84
C VAL A 52 10.60 -11.24 -5.56
N ILE A 53 11.00 -10.16 -4.88
CA ILE A 53 11.85 -9.12 -5.47
C ILE A 53 13.30 -9.57 -5.36
N ARG A 54 13.92 -9.81 -6.50
CA ARG A 54 15.28 -10.33 -6.58
C ARG A 54 16.30 -9.19 -6.62
N VAL A 55 16.47 -8.53 -5.47
CA VAL A 55 17.47 -7.45 -5.31
C VAL A 55 18.88 -7.99 -5.49
N ASP A 56 19.10 -9.26 -5.14
CA ASP A 56 20.36 -9.98 -5.34
C ASP A 56 20.82 -10.03 -6.80
N ASP A 57 19.91 -10.00 -7.78
CA ASP A 57 20.24 -9.97 -9.20
C ASP A 57 20.92 -8.66 -9.62
N TYR A 58 20.74 -7.58 -8.86
CA TYR A 58 21.36 -6.26 -9.08
C TYR A 58 22.62 -6.05 -8.22
N MET A 59 22.96 -7.02 -7.39
CA MET A 59 24.18 -7.05 -6.59
C MET A 59 25.17 -8.06 -7.20
N ASN A 60 26.42 -8.01 -6.80
CA ASN A 60 27.47 -8.85 -7.38
C ASN A 60 27.24 -10.35 -7.18
N SER A 61 26.48 -10.76 -6.15
CA SER A 61 26.14 -12.13 -5.86
C SER A 61 25.12 -12.22 -4.73
N TRP A 62 24.49 -13.40 -4.56
CA TRP A 62 23.68 -13.73 -3.40
C TRP A 62 24.45 -13.49 -2.09
N ASN A 63 25.69 -13.97 -1.97
CA ASN A 63 26.49 -13.77 -0.76
C ASN A 63 26.70 -12.28 -0.44
N HIS A 64 26.82 -11.42 -1.45
CA HIS A 64 26.93 -9.98 -1.23
C HIS A 64 25.63 -9.40 -0.68
N TYR A 65 24.50 -9.83 -1.22
CA TYR A 65 23.17 -9.45 -0.74
C TYR A 65 22.93 -9.96 0.69
N GLU A 66 23.14 -11.27 0.94
CA GLU A 66 22.91 -11.92 2.22
C GLU A 66 23.72 -11.27 3.37
N ASN A 67 24.99 -10.96 3.11
CA ASN A 67 25.87 -10.39 4.15
C ASN A 67 25.66 -8.88 4.40
N ASN A 68 25.06 -8.15 3.47
CA ASN A 68 24.95 -6.70 3.57
C ASN A 68 23.50 -6.18 3.65
N VAL A 69 22.52 -7.00 3.33
CA VAL A 69 21.10 -6.60 3.27
C VAL A 69 20.22 -7.55 4.08
N SER A 70 20.05 -8.80 3.63
CA SER A 70 19.17 -9.77 4.28
C SER A 70 19.40 -11.17 3.70
N ASP A 71 19.19 -12.19 4.52
CA ASP A 71 19.09 -13.59 4.11
C ASP A 71 17.72 -13.95 3.51
N HIS A 72 16.79 -12.98 3.48
CA HIS A 72 15.49 -13.09 2.84
C HIS A 72 15.35 -12.13 1.66
N ARG A 73 14.68 -12.58 0.59
CA ARG A 73 14.22 -11.73 -0.51
C ARG A 73 12.86 -11.13 -0.14
N PRO A 74 12.63 -9.83 -0.37
CA PRO A 74 11.33 -9.22 -0.12
C PRO A 74 10.23 -9.85 -1.00
N VAL A 75 9.06 -10.05 -0.43
CA VAL A 75 7.83 -10.36 -1.19
C VAL A 75 7.06 -9.07 -1.39
N GLY A 76 6.75 -8.74 -2.63
CA GLY A 76 6.03 -7.53 -3.01
C GLY A 76 4.67 -7.83 -3.62
N LEU A 77 3.66 -7.06 -3.23
CA LEU A 77 2.32 -7.09 -3.80
C LEU A 77 2.02 -5.74 -4.45
N LYS A 78 1.69 -5.76 -5.73
CA LYS A 78 1.08 -4.67 -6.45
C LYS A 78 -0.41 -4.97 -6.59
N LEU A 79 -1.26 -4.10 -6.08
CA LEU A 79 -2.70 -4.14 -6.31
C LEU A 79 -3.07 -3.10 -7.37
N ALA A 80 -3.86 -3.52 -8.34
CA ALA A 80 -4.50 -2.63 -9.30
C ALA A 80 -6.00 -2.63 -8.99
N SER A 81 -6.54 -1.45 -8.74
CA SER A 81 -7.97 -1.27 -8.56
C SER A 81 -8.58 -0.77 -9.86
N ASP A 82 -9.63 -1.45 -10.32
CA ASP A 82 -10.49 -0.93 -11.39
C ASP A 82 -11.43 0.17 -10.87
N ASN A 83 -11.44 0.36 -9.56
CA ASN A 83 -12.03 1.55 -9.00
C ASN A 83 -11.19 2.76 -9.46
N THR A 84 -11.38 3.17 -10.69
CA THR A 84 -11.48 4.57 -11.02
C THR A 84 -12.68 5.11 -10.22
N THR A 85 -12.60 5.08 -8.91
CA THR A 85 -13.25 6.09 -8.11
C THR A 85 -12.56 7.35 -8.59
N LEU A 86 -13.12 7.82 -9.69
CA LEU A 86 -12.89 9.16 -10.13
C LEU A 86 -12.96 9.98 -8.87
N ILE A 87 -11.84 10.63 -8.55
CA ILE A 87 -11.85 11.85 -7.76
C ILE A 87 -12.94 12.83 -8.32
N ALA A 88 -13.51 12.55 -9.49
CA ALA A 88 -14.65 13.19 -10.08
C ALA A 88 -15.96 13.06 -9.27
N GLU A 89 -16.13 12.08 -8.40
CA GLU A 89 -17.29 12.07 -7.48
C GLU A 89 -17.10 12.99 -6.27
N ALA A 90 -15.87 13.45 -6.02
CA ALA A 90 -15.61 14.41 -4.96
C ALA A 90 -15.97 15.86 -5.34
N ILE A 91 -16.40 16.10 -6.57
CA ILE A 91 -17.02 17.38 -6.95
C ILE A 91 -18.54 17.25 -6.87
N ASN A 92 -19.03 16.69 -5.77
CA ASN A 92 -20.40 17.00 -5.39
C ASN A 92 -20.34 18.35 -4.67
N THR A 93 -20.73 19.39 -5.41
CA THR A 93 -20.67 20.82 -5.07
C THR A 93 -21.47 21.21 -3.82
N ASN A 94 -21.96 20.27 -3.04
CA ASN A 94 -22.74 20.47 -1.82
C ASN A 94 -22.03 19.98 -0.54
N ASN A 95 -20.75 19.58 -0.60
CA ASN A 95 -20.03 19.20 0.60
C ASN A 95 -19.59 20.44 1.39
N LYS A 96 -20.44 20.89 2.30
CA LYS A 96 -20.12 22.00 3.19
C LYS A 96 -19.04 21.56 4.19
N VAL A 97 -17.91 22.29 4.20
CA VAL A 97 -16.89 22.15 5.24
C VAL A 97 -17.46 22.68 6.55
N ILE A 98 -17.49 21.84 7.59
CA ILE A 98 -18.00 22.21 8.90
C ILE A 98 -16.88 22.54 9.88
N ARG A 99 -15.68 21.98 9.69
CA ARG A 99 -14.51 22.24 10.54
C ARG A 99 -13.22 22.09 9.73
N ILE A 100 -12.21 22.86 10.11
CA ILE A 100 -10.82 22.70 9.67
C ILE A 100 -9.97 22.51 10.93
N VAL A 101 -9.22 21.43 11.02
CA VAL A 101 -8.40 21.13 12.19
C VAL A 101 -6.95 20.81 11.80
N ASP A 102 -6.02 21.04 12.72
CA ASP A 102 -4.64 20.59 12.58
C ASP A 102 -4.46 19.10 12.99
N ILE A 103 -3.23 18.60 12.96
CA ILE A 103 -2.88 17.23 13.34
C ILE A 103 -3.18 16.89 14.82
N LEU A 104 -3.39 17.89 15.65
CA LEU A 104 -3.74 17.74 17.08
C LEU A 104 -5.24 17.91 17.32
N GLY A 105 -6.04 18.05 16.25
CA GLY A 105 -7.50 18.23 16.33
C GLY A 105 -7.94 19.65 16.73
N ARG A 106 -7.04 20.63 16.80
CA ARG A 106 -7.36 22.04 17.13
C ARG A 106 -7.94 22.72 15.90
N GLU A 107 -8.97 23.53 16.09
CA GLU A 107 -9.55 24.32 15.00
C GLU A 107 -8.56 25.36 14.49
N VAL A 108 -8.43 25.41 13.17
CA VAL A 108 -7.51 26.30 12.46
C VAL A 108 -8.19 26.88 11.22
N THR A 109 -7.53 27.87 10.61
CA THR A 109 -8.02 28.45 9.35
C THR A 109 -7.42 27.74 8.15
N LYS A 110 -8.05 27.89 6.97
CA LYS A 110 -7.55 27.35 5.69
C LYS A 110 -6.15 27.85 5.29
N ASN A 111 -5.69 28.95 5.89
CA ASN A 111 -4.39 29.57 5.61
C ASN A 111 -3.30 29.11 6.60
N THR A 112 -3.61 28.23 7.54
CA THR A 112 -2.64 27.68 8.50
C THR A 112 -1.61 26.84 7.76
N THR A 113 -0.33 27.15 7.95
CA THR A 113 0.78 26.40 7.35
C THR A 113 0.91 25.02 8.00
N GLY A 114 1.15 24.00 7.18
CA GLY A 114 1.31 22.62 7.61
C GLY A 114 0.17 21.70 7.19
N MET A 115 0.05 20.58 7.88
CA MET A 115 -0.99 19.59 7.62
C MET A 115 -2.29 19.99 8.31
N ILE A 116 -3.35 20.16 7.52
CA ILE A 116 -4.70 20.44 8.01
C ILE A 116 -5.70 19.45 7.44
N PHE A 117 -6.81 19.27 8.16
CA PHE A 117 -7.90 18.37 7.78
C PHE A 117 -9.19 19.16 7.64
N TYR A 118 -9.81 19.03 6.48
CA TYR A 118 -11.16 19.54 6.21
C TYR A 118 -12.16 18.48 6.59
N ILE A 119 -13.07 18.78 7.49
CA ILE A 119 -14.15 17.89 7.92
C ILE A 119 -15.43 18.42 7.29
N PHE A 120 -16.09 17.56 6.51
CA PHE A 120 -17.31 17.89 5.80
C PHE A 120 -18.55 17.43 6.57
N GLU A 121 -19.69 18.05 6.29
CA GLU A 121 -20.98 17.71 6.89
C GLU A 121 -21.38 16.25 6.67
N THR A 122 -20.91 15.64 5.60
CA THR A 122 -21.12 14.22 5.28
C THR A 122 -20.28 13.25 6.12
N GLY A 123 -19.39 13.75 6.99
CA GLY A 123 -18.41 12.96 7.72
C GLY A 123 -17.12 12.67 6.93
N LYS A 124 -17.05 13.06 5.64
CA LYS A 124 -15.83 12.94 4.85
C LYS A 124 -14.73 13.82 5.47
N VAL A 125 -13.48 13.33 5.42
CA VAL A 125 -12.30 14.09 5.86
C VAL A 125 -11.30 14.15 4.71
N GLU A 126 -10.84 15.36 4.38
CA GLU A 126 -9.77 15.58 3.41
C GLU A 126 -8.52 16.12 4.11
N LYS A 127 -7.37 15.54 3.80
CA LYS A 127 -6.07 15.98 4.29
C LYS A 127 -5.41 16.90 3.26
N ILE A 128 -5.01 18.10 3.67
CA ILE A 128 -4.34 19.10 2.84
C ILE A 128 -3.06 19.54 3.52
N TYR A 129 -1.99 19.71 2.72
CA TYR A 129 -0.75 20.31 3.18
C TYR A 129 -0.62 21.71 2.58
N THR A 130 -0.57 22.72 3.44
CA THR A 130 -0.47 24.13 3.04
C THR A 130 0.93 24.65 3.29
N ASN A 131 1.54 25.25 2.25
CA ASN A 131 2.81 25.95 2.36
C ASN A 131 2.55 27.48 2.34
N THR A 132 3.27 28.21 3.19
CA THR A 132 3.31 29.66 3.08
C THR A 132 4.15 30.01 1.84
N GLN A 133 3.50 30.48 0.78
CA GLN A 133 4.27 31.16 -0.28
C GLN A 133 4.60 32.55 0.24
N TYR A 134 5.88 32.79 0.50
CA TYR A 134 6.38 34.14 0.68
C TYR A 134 6.20 34.92 -0.63
N ARG A 135 5.40 35.96 -0.60
CA ARG A 135 5.39 36.99 -1.64
C ARG A 135 6.42 38.05 -1.32
#